data_f7f7f673315ae39b4152159596374a4a
#
_entry.id   f7f7f673315ae39b4152159596374a4a
#
_cell.length_a   1.000
_cell.length_b   1.000
_cell.length_c   1.000
_cell.angle_alpha   90.00
_cell.angle_beta   90.00
_cell.angle_gamma   90.00
#
_symmetry.space_group_name_H-M   'P 1'
#
loop_
_entity.id
_entity.type
_entity.pdbx_description
1 polymer ?
#
loop_
_entity_poly.entity_id
_entity_poly.type
_entity_poly.pdbx_seq_one_letter_code
_entity_poly.pdbx_strand_id
1 'polypeptide(L)'
;MTEQKLNDENHWSEETSLDFINYGRYFIPEREYQMQVISGLLSTLKGENHILDLCCGEGFLDEVILDAYPSFTLQGLDGSMEMLHRAQEHLSRFGNRFTSTKFDLAANDWRHPEQTVNAVISSMAIHHLTGSQKQKLFTDVFKILAPDGILIIADIIAHPDKMGEQQAAEALDDVVRRRSIKLDGNTAAFEFFRKEGWNIFRYLDPEDIDKPSPLFNQLKWLEQSGFSNVDVHWMLAGHAIFSARKSEIP
;
A
#
# COMPACT_ATOMS: atom_id res chain seq x y z
N MET A 1 -16.08 -29.06 -12.31
CA MET A 1 -15.19 -27.94 -11.98
C MET A 1 -14.94 -28.05 -10.49
N THR A 2 -13.71 -28.32 -10.10
CA THR A 2 -13.33 -28.67 -8.73
C THR A 2 -13.25 -27.43 -7.86
N GLU A 3 -13.61 -27.55 -6.56
CA GLU A 3 -13.54 -26.47 -5.54
C GLU A 3 -12.20 -25.70 -5.52
N GLN A 4 -11.15 -26.27 -6.07
CA GLN A 4 -9.84 -25.66 -6.18
C GLN A 4 -9.76 -24.54 -7.21
N LYS A 5 -10.62 -24.55 -8.26
CA LYS A 5 -10.68 -23.43 -9.24
C LYS A 5 -11.45 -22.21 -8.73
N LEU A 6 -12.41 -22.41 -7.82
CA LEU A 6 -13.18 -21.33 -7.21
C LEU A 6 -12.37 -20.52 -6.16
N ASN A 7 -11.29 -21.09 -5.62
CA ASN A 7 -10.40 -20.39 -4.67
C ASN A 7 -9.31 -19.56 -5.34
N ASP A 8 -8.99 -19.80 -6.62
CA ASP A 8 -7.93 -19.06 -7.34
C ASP A 8 -8.44 -17.75 -7.96
N GLU A 9 -9.75 -17.58 -8.16
CA GLU A 9 -10.31 -16.39 -8.81
C GLU A 9 -10.44 -15.17 -7.89
N ASN A 10 -10.26 -15.31 -6.58
CA ASN A 10 -10.37 -14.24 -5.58
C ASN A 10 -9.03 -13.86 -4.91
N HIS A 11 -7.90 -14.08 -5.57
CA HIS A 11 -6.60 -13.69 -5.07
C HIS A 11 -5.82 -12.92 -6.12
N TRP A 12 -4.98 -11.97 -5.66
CA TRP A 12 -4.05 -11.26 -6.53
C TRP A 12 -3.17 -12.26 -7.26
N SER A 13 -3.26 -12.27 -8.61
CA SER A 13 -2.55 -13.23 -9.47
C SER A 13 -1.26 -12.63 -10.02
N GLU A 14 -0.37 -13.47 -10.54
CA GLU A 14 0.82 -12.99 -11.29
C GLU A 14 0.42 -12.24 -12.58
N GLU A 15 -0.72 -12.58 -13.20
CA GLU A 15 -1.26 -11.84 -14.37
C GLU A 15 -1.66 -10.42 -13.97
N THR A 16 -2.39 -10.26 -12.85
CA THR A 16 -2.73 -8.95 -12.28
C THR A 16 -1.47 -8.15 -11.91
N SER A 17 -0.44 -8.83 -11.40
CA SER A 17 0.86 -8.20 -11.14
C SER A 17 1.49 -7.62 -12.40
N LEU A 18 1.45 -8.34 -13.52
CA LEU A 18 1.98 -7.85 -14.81
C LEU A 18 1.21 -6.64 -15.33
N ASP A 19 -0.12 -6.64 -15.21
CA ASP A 19 -0.94 -5.48 -15.59
C ASP A 19 -0.62 -4.27 -14.69
N PHE A 20 -0.48 -4.49 -13.38
CA PHE A 20 -0.10 -3.41 -12.46
C PHE A 20 1.31 -2.86 -12.74
N ILE A 21 2.28 -3.71 -13.09
CA ILE A 21 3.62 -3.31 -13.53
C ILE A 21 3.54 -2.38 -14.74
N ASN A 22 2.72 -2.74 -15.71
CA ASN A 22 2.61 -1.98 -16.96
C ASN A 22 1.82 -0.68 -16.79
N TYR A 23 0.78 -0.67 -15.96
CA TYR A 23 -0.21 0.41 -15.91
C TYR A 23 -0.34 1.10 -14.55
N GLY A 24 0.11 0.51 -13.45
CA GLY A 24 -0.04 1.07 -12.09
C GLY A 24 0.47 2.50 -11.94
N ARG A 25 1.51 2.89 -12.70
CA ARG A 25 2.02 4.27 -12.73
C ARG A 25 0.98 5.31 -13.17
N TYR A 26 -0.05 4.89 -13.94
CA TYR A 26 -1.13 5.79 -14.37
C TYR A 26 -2.29 5.80 -13.40
N PHE A 27 -2.56 4.69 -12.72
CA PHE A 27 -3.76 4.46 -11.92
C PHE A 27 -3.68 5.06 -10.51
N ILE A 28 -2.47 5.19 -9.97
CA ILE A 28 -2.28 5.77 -8.63
C ILE A 28 -2.24 7.30 -8.72
N PRO A 29 -3.17 8.02 -8.06
CA PRO A 29 -3.21 9.47 -8.06
C PRO A 29 -1.94 10.06 -7.47
N GLU A 30 -1.29 10.99 -8.18
CA GLU A 30 -0.10 11.72 -7.71
C GLU A 30 0.96 10.80 -7.06
N ARG A 31 1.24 9.63 -7.67
CA ARG A 31 2.09 8.58 -7.10
C ARG A 31 3.42 9.09 -6.56
N GLU A 32 4.10 9.93 -7.33
CA GLU A 32 5.40 10.48 -6.96
C GLU A 32 5.30 11.39 -5.72
N TYR A 33 4.21 12.15 -5.62
CA TYR A 33 3.93 12.97 -4.44
C TYR A 33 3.57 12.14 -3.21
N GLN A 34 2.79 11.06 -3.37
CA GLN A 34 2.51 10.13 -2.28
C GLN A 34 3.80 9.54 -1.70
N MET A 35 4.73 9.08 -2.55
CA MET A 35 6.03 8.57 -2.10
C MET A 35 6.84 9.63 -1.32
N GLN A 36 6.80 10.90 -1.75
CA GLN A 36 7.44 12.00 -1.03
C GLN A 36 6.79 12.25 0.35
N VAL A 37 5.46 12.20 0.44
CA VAL A 37 4.74 12.33 1.72
C VAL A 37 5.13 11.20 2.67
N ILE A 38 5.11 9.95 2.21
CA ILE A 38 5.50 8.79 3.02
C ILE A 38 6.94 8.92 3.49
N SER A 39 7.87 9.21 2.58
CA SER A 39 9.28 9.43 2.91
C SER A 39 9.44 10.57 3.93
N GLY A 40 8.72 11.69 3.74
CA GLY A 40 8.74 12.83 4.67
C GLY A 40 8.29 12.47 6.09
N LEU A 41 7.30 11.59 6.25
CA LEU A 41 6.83 11.11 7.56
C LEU A 41 7.89 10.30 8.31
N LEU A 42 8.78 9.62 7.59
CA LEU A 42 9.89 8.86 8.16
C LEU A 42 11.01 9.77 8.70
N SER A 43 11.06 11.05 8.35
CA SER A 43 12.08 12.01 8.82
C SER A 43 12.10 12.22 10.34
N THR A 44 11.03 11.82 11.01
CA THR A 44 10.92 11.86 12.48
C THR A 44 11.70 10.75 13.16
N LEU A 45 12.06 9.68 12.46
CA LEU A 45 12.92 8.61 12.95
C LEU A 45 14.37 9.07 12.93
N LYS A 46 15.13 8.74 13.98
CA LYS A 46 16.52 9.16 14.12
C LYS A 46 17.46 7.96 14.21
N GLY A 47 18.65 8.10 13.63
CA GLY A 47 19.67 7.05 13.67
C GLY A 47 19.44 5.93 12.65
N GLU A 48 19.87 4.74 13.02
CA GLU A 48 19.67 3.53 12.22
C GLU A 48 18.25 3.01 12.43
N ASN A 49 17.53 2.77 11.35
CA ASN A 49 16.14 2.30 11.41
C ASN A 49 15.93 1.14 10.43
N HIS A 50 15.13 0.20 10.86
CA HIS A 50 14.68 -0.90 10.01
C HIS A 50 13.19 -0.71 9.65
N ILE A 51 12.91 -0.73 8.37
CA ILE A 51 11.58 -0.51 7.80
C ILE A 51 11.08 -1.81 7.17
N LEU A 52 9.82 -2.12 7.39
CA LEU A 52 9.11 -3.22 6.76
C LEU A 52 8.11 -2.64 5.77
N ASP A 53 8.23 -2.96 4.47
CA ASP A 53 7.25 -2.58 3.45
C ASP A 53 6.35 -3.77 3.10
N LEU A 54 5.06 -3.64 3.38
CA LEU A 54 4.06 -4.66 3.13
C LEU A 54 3.48 -4.47 1.73
N CYS A 55 3.71 -5.45 0.84
CA CYS A 55 3.41 -5.42 -0.58
C CYS A 55 4.24 -4.34 -1.31
N CYS A 56 5.56 -4.51 -1.26
CA CYS A 56 6.51 -3.53 -1.80
C CYS A 56 6.49 -3.40 -3.34
N GLY A 57 5.86 -4.34 -4.05
CA GLY A 57 5.83 -4.36 -5.50
C GLY A 57 7.23 -4.35 -6.11
N GLU A 58 7.47 -3.46 -7.08
CA GLU A 58 8.76 -3.28 -7.76
C GLU A 58 9.77 -2.42 -6.95
N GLY A 59 9.45 -2.02 -5.71
CA GLY A 59 10.36 -1.28 -4.82
C GLY A 59 10.54 0.20 -5.13
N PHE A 60 9.63 0.85 -5.86
CA PHE A 60 9.76 2.28 -6.18
C PHE A 60 9.66 3.19 -4.94
N LEU A 61 8.82 2.85 -3.98
CA LEU A 61 8.75 3.57 -2.70
C LEU A 61 10.02 3.34 -1.88
N ASP A 62 10.51 2.10 -1.88
CA ASP A 62 11.73 1.71 -1.19
C ASP A 62 12.96 2.46 -1.71
N GLU A 63 13.04 2.66 -3.05
CA GLU A 63 14.09 3.46 -3.67
C GLU A 63 14.11 4.88 -3.11
N VAL A 64 12.96 5.55 -3.08
CA VAL A 64 12.83 6.92 -2.57
C VAL A 64 13.25 7.01 -1.10
N ILE A 65 12.91 6.01 -0.28
CA ILE A 65 13.27 5.97 1.13
C ILE A 65 14.77 5.71 1.31
N LEU A 66 15.33 4.72 0.63
CA LEU A 66 16.75 4.36 0.76
C LEU A 66 17.69 5.44 0.22
N ASP A 67 17.26 6.21 -0.79
CA ASP A 67 18.00 7.38 -1.26
C ASP A 67 17.96 8.53 -0.25
N ALA A 68 16.79 8.78 0.37
CA ALA A 68 16.64 9.87 1.32
C ALA A 68 17.34 9.60 2.67
N TYR A 69 17.43 8.32 3.07
CA TYR A 69 17.93 7.91 4.40
C TYR A 69 19.06 6.88 4.28
N PRO A 70 20.34 7.31 4.17
CA PRO A 70 21.48 6.39 4.00
C PRO A 70 21.70 5.40 5.15
N SER A 71 21.23 5.71 6.36
CA SER A 71 21.33 4.85 7.55
C SER A 71 20.18 3.86 7.71
N PHE A 72 19.15 3.90 6.84
CA PHE A 72 18.01 3.00 6.95
C PHE A 72 18.26 1.69 6.20
N THR A 73 17.72 0.61 6.75
CA THR A 73 17.57 -0.68 6.08
C THR A 73 16.09 -0.96 5.84
N LEU A 74 15.77 -1.70 4.81
CA LEU A 74 14.41 -1.98 4.42
C LEU A 74 14.23 -3.45 4.02
N GLN A 75 13.19 -4.07 4.53
CA GLN A 75 12.73 -5.38 4.08
C GLN A 75 11.41 -5.22 3.34
N GLY A 76 11.42 -5.47 2.03
CA GLY A 76 10.23 -5.54 1.21
C GLY A 76 9.59 -6.92 1.27
N LEU A 77 8.30 -6.97 1.50
CA LEU A 77 7.50 -8.19 1.49
C LEU A 77 6.48 -8.10 0.35
N ASP A 78 6.38 -9.15 -0.48
CA ASP A 78 5.37 -9.21 -1.54
C ASP A 78 4.92 -10.64 -1.81
N GLY A 79 3.68 -10.80 -2.27
CA GLY A 79 3.12 -12.10 -2.64
C GLY A 79 3.56 -12.58 -4.03
N SER A 80 3.87 -11.65 -4.94
CA SER A 80 4.28 -11.93 -6.31
C SER A 80 5.79 -12.13 -6.41
N MET A 81 6.20 -13.25 -6.99
CA MET A 81 7.61 -13.52 -7.27
C MET A 81 8.17 -12.60 -8.36
N GLU A 82 7.35 -12.20 -9.33
CA GLU A 82 7.75 -11.27 -10.40
C GLU A 82 8.04 -9.88 -9.80
N MET A 83 7.17 -9.38 -8.90
CA MET A 83 7.39 -8.12 -8.19
C MET A 83 8.69 -8.15 -7.40
N LEU A 84 8.93 -9.21 -6.61
CA LEU A 84 10.15 -9.34 -5.82
C LEU A 84 11.42 -9.42 -6.66
N HIS A 85 11.37 -10.11 -7.80
CA HIS A 85 12.50 -10.17 -8.74
C HIS A 85 12.85 -8.77 -9.27
N ARG A 86 11.84 -8.01 -9.70
CA ARG A 86 12.02 -6.62 -10.16
C ARG A 86 12.52 -5.70 -9.05
N ALA A 87 11.98 -5.82 -7.84
CA ALA A 87 12.46 -5.05 -6.70
C ALA A 87 13.96 -5.34 -6.40
N GLN A 88 14.38 -6.60 -6.44
CA GLN A 88 15.78 -6.98 -6.23
C GLN A 88 16.72 -6.41 -7.30
N GLU A 89 16.31 -6.46 -8.57
CA GLU A 89 17.09 -5.86 -9.68
C GLU A 89 17.16 -4.33 -9.53
N HIS A 90 16.00 -3.68 -9.34
CA HIS A 90 15.86 -2.24 -9.22
C HIS A 90 16.69 -1.66 -8.06
N LEU A 91 16.63 -2.33 -6.89
CA LEU A 91 17.28 -1.88 -5.67
C LEU A 91 18.66 -2.47 -5.43
N SER A 92 19.22 -3.18 -6.41
CA SER A 92 20.54 -3.86 -6.31
C SER A 92 21.67 -2.94 -5.87
N ARG A 93 21.63 -1.65 -6.24
CA ARG A 93 22.62 -0.62 -5.86
C ARG A 93 22.70 -0.35 -4.36
N PHE A 94 21.67 -0.69 -3.60
CA PHE A 94 21.62 -0.48 -2.15
C PHE A 94 22.28 -1.62 -1.36
N GLY A 95 22.61 -2.73 -2.00
CA GLY A 95 23.29 -3.86 -1.37
C GLY A 95 22.51 -4.40 -0.16
N ASN A 96 23.20 -4.53 0.98
CA ASN A 96 22.62 -5.09 2.21
C ASN A 96 21.55 -4.22 2.87
N ARG A 97 21.34 -3.00 2.38
CA ARG A 97 20.29 -2.12 2.93
C ARG A 97 18.89 -2.49 2.46
N PHE A 98 18.78 -3.29 1.39
CA PHE A 98 17.51 -3.84 0.93
C PHE A 98 17.52 -5.36 0.95
N THR A 99 16.48 -5.96 1.51
CA THR A 99 16.19 -7.38 1.40
C THR A 99 14.72 -7.57 1.01
N SER A 100 14.39 -8.68 0.38
CA SER A 100 13.00 -8.98 0.04
C SER A 100 12.65 -10.42 0.34
N THR A 101 11.38 -10.66 0.69
CA THR A 101 10.89 -11.98 1.08
C THR A 101 9.47 -12.19 0.56
N LYS A 102 9.20 -13.37 0.00
CA LYS A 102 7.83 -13.74 -0.37
C LYS A 102 7.00 -13.95 0.89
N PHE A 103 5.79 -13.37 0.90
CA PHE A 103 4.85 -13.50 2.01
C PHE A 103 3.39 -13.55 1.54
N ASP A 104 2.53 -13.89 2.47
CA ASP A 104 1.08 -13.67 2.34
C ASP A 104 0.67 -12.63 3.39
N LEU A 105 0.07 -11.53 2.92
CA LEU A 105 -0.37 -10.44 3.80
C LEU A 105 -1.34 -10.91 4.88
N ALA A 106 -2.17 -11.92 4.59
CA ALA A 106 -3.11 -12.50 5.54
C ALA A 106 -2.48 -13.49 6.52
N ALA A 107 -1.27 -14.03 6.22
CA ALA A 107 -0.55 -15.00 7.06
C ALA A 107 0.03 -14.37 8.34
N ASN A 108 0.61 -15.21 9.22
CA ASN A 108 1.13 -14.77 10.50
C ASN A 108 2.66 -14.85 10.60
N ASP A 109 3.34 -15.50 9.70
CA ASP A 109 4.77 -15.80 9.74
C ASP A 109 5.65 -14.53 9.72
N TRP A 110 5.32 -13.55 8.87
CA TRP A 110 6.02 -12.27 8.78
C TRP A 110 5.85 -11.36 10.02
N ARG A 111 4.92 -11.70 10.91
CA ARG A 111 4.57 -10.92 12.12
C ARG A 111 5.52 -11.19 13.30
N HIS A 112 6.61 -11.89 13.05
CA HIS A 112 7.69 -12.20 14.00
C HIS A 112 9.06 -11.82 13.40
N PRO A 113 9.29 -10.49 13.15
CA PRO A 113 10.55 -10.04 12.54
C PRO A 113 11.73 -10.34 13.45
N GLU A 114 12.85 -10.72 12.83
CA GLU A 114 14.10 -10.98 13.56
C GLU A 114 14.75 -9.69 14.10
N GLN A 115 14.44 -8.57 13.47
CA GLN A 115 14.98 -7.25 13.84
C GLN A 115 13.89 -6.36 14.43
N THR A 116 14.30 -5.38 15.22
CA THR A 116 13.41 -4.33 15.71
C THR A 116 12.90 -3.49 14.55
N VAL A 117 11.59 -3.38 14.38
CA VAL A 117 10.95 -2.63 13.30
C VAL A 117 10.61 -1.22 13.78
N ASN A 118 11.18 -0.21 13.13
CA ASN A 118 10.94 1.21 13.46
C ASN A 118 9.80 1.83 12.65
N ALA A 119 9.57 1.32 11.44
CA ALA A 119 8.41 1.70 10.65
C ALA A 119 7.85 0.50 9.89
N VAL A 120 6.54 0.49 9.76
CA VAL A 120 5.82 -0.37 8.80
C VAL A 120 5.13 0.54 7.81
N ILE A 121 5.34 0.30 6.52
CA ILE A 121 4.71 1.05 5.45
C ILE A 121 3.92 0.08 4.56
N SER A 122 2.89 0.58 3.89
CA SER A 122 2.17 -0.16 2.86
C SER A 122 1.55 0.82 1.87
N SER A 123 1.66 0.53 0.58
CA SER A 123 1.07 1.33 -0.48
C SER A 123 0.27 0.46 -1.44
N MET A 124 -1.02 0.78 -1.62
CA MET A 124 -1.92 0.11 -2.56
C MET A 124 -2.07 -1.40 -2.34
N ALA A 125 -2.30 -1.83 -1.09
CA ALA A 125 -2.37 -3.26 -0.79
C ALA A 125 -3.39 -3.65 0.30
N ILE A 126 -3.55 -2.84 1.36
CA ILE A 126 -4.38 -3.25 2.50
C ILE A 126 -5.87 -3.26 2.13
N HIS A 127 -6.27 -2.61 1.05
CA HIS A 127 -7.64 -2.69 0.57
C HIS A 127 -8.07 -4.11 0.16
N HIS A 128 -7.16 -5.03 -0.10
CA HIS A 128 -7.49 -6.46 -0.32
C HIS A 128 -7.91 -7.20 0.95
N LEU A 129 -7.66 -6.66 2.13
CA LEU A 129 -8.08 -7.25 3.40
C LEU A 129 -9.51 -6.84 3.78
N THR A 130 -10.25 -7.78 4.35
CA THR A 130 -11.53 -7.47 5.02
C THR A 130 -11.32 -6.54 6.21
N GLY A 131 -12.39 -5.90 6.70
CA GLY A 131 -12.29 -5.03 7.88
C GLY A 131 -11.74 -5.74 9.13
N SER A 132 -12.10 -7.00 9.35
CA SER A 132 -11.57 -7.80 10.46
C SER A 132 -10.08 -8.15 10.29
N GLN A 133 -9.65 -8.42 9.06
CA GLN A 133 -8.25 -8.67 8.76
C GLN A 133 -7.40 -7.40 8.92
N LYS A 134 -7.92 -6.21 8.52
CA LYS A 134 -7.26 -4.92 8.77
C LYS A 134 -7.10 -4.64 10.27
N GLN A 135 -8.15 -4.85 11.07
CA GLN A 135 -8.06 -4.69 12.54
C GLN A 135 -7.00 -5.61 13.15
N LYS A 136 -6.96 -6.87 12.69
CA LYS A 136 -5.92 -7.81 13.11
C LYS A 136 -4.53 -7.33 12.68
N LEU A 137 -4.38 -6.88 11.43
CA LEU A 137 -3.13 -6.33 10.91
C LEU A 137 -2.63 -5.18 11.78
N PHE A 138 -3.48 -4.19 12.10
CA PHE A 138 -3.11 -3.03 12.92
C PHE A 138 -2.66 -3.45 14.32
N THR A 139 -3.39 -4.39 14.93
CA THR A 139 -3.02 -4.94 16.24
C THR A 139 -1.65 -5.65 16.21
N ASP A 140 -1.38 -6.40 15.16
CA ASP A 140 -0.12 -7.15 15.06
C ASP A 140 1.05 -6.22 14.71
N VAL A 141 0.84 -5.22 13.83
CA VAL A 141 1.85 -4.18 13.54
C VAL A 141 2.17 -3.39 14.81
N PHE A 142 1.18 -3.04 15.63
CA PHE A 142 1.42 -2.38 16.92
C PHE A 142 2.37 -3.19 17.83
N LYS A 143 2.24 -4.52 17.84
CA LYS A 143 3.11 -5.39 18.68
C LYS A 143 4.55 -5.40 18.20
N ILE A 144 4.78 -5.49 16.89
CA ILE A 144 6.13 -5.62 16.31
C ILE A 144 6.89 -4.29 16.22
N LEU A 145 6.20 -3.16 16.19
CA LEU A 145 6.84 -1.85 16.16
C LEU A 145 7.61 -1.58 17.45
N ALA A 146 8.77 -0.97 17.30
CA ALA A 146 9.54 -0.35 18.39
C ALA A 146 8.71 0.75 19.10
N PRO A 147 9.05 1.14 20.34
CA PRO A 147 8.59 2.40 20.91
C PRO A 147 8.89 3.56 19.94
N ASP A 148 7.98 4.52 19.83
CA ASP A 148 7.99 5.63 18.88
C ASP A 148 7.97 5.25 17.40
N GLY A 149 7.81 3.96 17.09
CA GLY A 149 7.66 3.47 15.75
C GLY A 149 6.38 3.97 15.06
N ILE A 150 6.37 3.97 13.74
CA ILE A 150 5.29 4.51 12.93
C ILE A 150 4.73 3.47 11.95
N LEU A 151 3.41 3.42 11.81
CA LEU A 151 2.71 2.77 10.70
C LEU A 151 2.24 3.85 9.73
N ILE A 152 2.54 3.68 8.43
CA ILE A 152 2.10 4.59 7.36
C ILE A 152 1.40 3.77 6.30
N ILE A 153 0.21 4.18 5.91
CA ILE A 153 -0.62 3.54 4.90
C ILE A 153 -1.00 4.55 3.83
N ALA A 154 -0.77 4.21 2.56
CA ALA A 154 -1.27 4.92 1.40
C ALA A 154 -2.18 3.99 0.61
N ASP A 155 -3.50 4.19 0.66
CA ASP A 155 -4.40 3.19 0.12
C ASP A 155 -5.75 3.74 -0.34
N ILE A 156 -6.52 2.89 -1.03
CA ILE A 156 -7.90 3.12 -1.42
C ILE A 156 -8.80 3.08 -0.18
N ILE A 157 -9.72 4.04 -0.09
CA ILE A 157 -10.70 4.12 1.00
C ILE A 157 -12.12 4.01 0.45
N ALA A 158 -12.99 3.31 1.17
CA ALA A 158 -14.41 3.25 0.85
C ALA A 158 -15.11 4.56 1.22
N HIS A 159 -16.12 4.91 0.45
CA HIS A 159 -17.03 5.99 0.74
C HIS A 159 -18.31 5.48 1.42
N PRO A 160 -18.93 6.26 2.33
CA PRO A 160 -20.08 5.81 3.11
C PRO A 160 -21.39 5.79 2.30
N ASP A 161 -21.44 6.46 1.16
CA ASP A 161 -22.63 6.58 0.34
C ASP A 161 -22.31 6.68 -1.17
N LYS A 162 -23.35 6.50 -1.98
CA LYS A 162 -23.23 6.53 -3.45
C LYS A 162 -22.76 7.87 -4.02
N MET A 163 -23.01 8.99 -3.32
CA MET A 163 -22.55 10.29 -3.81
C MET A 163 -21.03 10.40 -3.67
N GLY A 164 -20.48 9.96 -2.54
CA GLY A 164 -19.03 9.89 -2.34
C GLY A 164 -18.36 8.93 -3.32
N GLU A 165 -18.95 7.76 -3.55
CA GLU A 165 -18.46 6.79 -4.55
C GLU A 165 -18.44 7.39 -5.95
N GLN A 166 -19.51 8.07 -6.36
CA GLN A 166 -19.58 8.71 -7.68
C GLN A 166 -18.53 9.82 -7.82
N GLN A 167 -18.36 10.67 -6.81
CA GLN A 167 -17.36 11.74 -6.83
C GLN A 167 -15.94 11.14 -6.90
N ALA A 168 -15.65 10.09 -6.15
CA ALA A 168 -14.36 9.42 -6.20
C ALA A 168 -14.12 8.77 -7.57
N ALA A 169 -15.14 8.13 -8.15
CA ALA A 169 -15.08 7.54 -9.48
C ALA A 169 -14.77 8.57 -10.58
N GLU A 170 -15.46 9.71 -10.56
CA GLU A 170 -15.24 10.78 -11.53
C GLU A 170 -13.84 11.42 -11.36
N ALA A 171 -13.42 11.64 -10.12
CA ALA A 171 -12.10 12.19 -9.81
C ALA A 171 -10.97 11.22 -10.23
N LEU A 172 -11.15 9.91 -10.02
CA LEU A 172 -10.16 8.90 -10.42
C LEU A 172 -10.05 8.81 -11.94
N ASP A 173 -11.18 8.78 -12.66
CA ASP A 173 -11.16 8.82 -14.12
C ASP A 173 -10.40 10.04 -14.66
N ASP A 174 -10.63 11.23 -14.07
CA ASP A 174 -9.94 12.45 -14.50
C ASP A 174 -8.44 12.42 -14.17
N VAL A 175 -8.06 11.90 -13.01
CA VAL A 175 -6.66 11.71 -12.64
C VAL A 175 -5.96 10.77 -13.61
N VAL A 176 -6.51 9.57 -13.86
CA VAL A 176 -5.89 8.58 -14.76
C VAL A 176 -5.79 9.13 -16.18
N ARG A 177 -6.82 9.81 -16.68
CA ARG A 177 -6.80 10.45 -17.99
C ARG A 177 -5.70 11.50 -18.09
N ARG A 178 -5.57 12.38 -17.09
CA ARG A 178 -4.52 13.42 -17.07
C ARG A 178 -3.12 12.81 -16.97
N ARG A 179 -2.95 11.76 -16.17
CA ARG A 179 -1.65 11.06 -16.04
C ARG A 179 -1.27 10.35 -17.34
N SER A 180 -2.22 9.69 -18.02
CA SER A 180 -1.99 9.09 -19.33
C SER A 180 -1.46 10.11 -20.33
N ILE A 181 -2.11 11.27 -20.43
CA ILE A 181 -1.67 12.36 -21.30
C ILE A 181 -0.30 12.93 -20.87
N LYS A 182 -0.07 13.14 -19.57
CA LYS A 182 1.18 13.69 -19.02
C LYS A 182 2.38 12.78 -19.29
N LEU A 183 2.20 11.47 -19.17
CA LEU A 183 3.31 10.50 -19.27
C LEU A 183 3.60 10.10 -20.72
N ASP A 184 2.56 9.91 -21.54
CA ASP A 184 2.70 9.33 -22.89
C ASP A 184 2.18 10.24 -24.02
N GLY A 185 1.58 11.39 -23.69
CA GLY A 185 1.01 12.31 -24.68
C GLY A 185 -0.31 11.84 -25.30
N ASN A 186 -0.92 10.77 -24.78
CA ASN A 186 -2.17 10.18 -25.31
C ASN A 186 -3.04 9.59 -24.19
N THR A 187 -4.21 9.02 -24.53
CA THR A 187 -5.19 8.46 -23.59
C THR A 187 -5.21 6.93 -23.52
N ALA A 188 -4.26 6.24 -24.13
CA ALA A 188 -4.30 4.78 -24.28
C ALA A 188 -4.34 4.05 -22.92
N ALA A 189 -3.56 4.48 -21.92
CA ALA A 189 -3.60 3.91 -20.59
C ALA A 189 -4.95 4.18 -19.88
N PHE A 190 -5.57 5.34 -20.09
CA PHE A 190 -6.91 5.62 -19.59
C PHE A 190 -7.99 4.77 -20.28
N GLU A 191 -7.88 4.55 -21.58
CA GLU A 191 -8.80 3.67 -22.32
C GLU A 191 -8.69 2.22 -21.84
N PHE A 192 -7.47 1.75 -21.58
CA PHE A 192 -7.23 0.44 -20.95
C PHE A 192 -7.86 0.39 -19.55
N PHE A 193 -7.58 1.35 -18.69
CA PHE A 193 -8.14 1.46 -17.34
C PHE A 193 -9.67 1.34 -17.33
N ARG A 194 -10.34 2.02 -18.26
CA ARG A 194 -11.81 1.94 -18.39
C ARG A 194 -12.30 0.61 -18.92
N LYS A 195 -11.62 0.06 -19.93
CA LYS A 195 -11.99 -1.20 -20.59
C LYS A 195 -11.91 -2.38 -19.62
N GLU A 196 -10.85 -2.43 -18.84
CA GLU A 196 -10.59 -3.52 -17.88
C GLU A 196 -11.28 -3.30 -16.52
N GLY A 197 -12.05 -2.20 -16.35
CA GLY A 197 -12.84 -1.98 -15.15
C GLY A 197 -12.04 -1.60 -13.89
N TRP A 198 -10.83 -1.05 -14.03
CA TRP A 198 -9.93 -0.74 -12.90
C TRP A 198 -10.40 0.42 -12.00
N ASN A 199 -11.51 1.09 -12.35
CA ASN A 199 -12.11 2.08 -11.46
C ASN A 199 -13.03 1.38 -10.45
N ILE A 200 -12.48 0.96 -9.36
CA ILE A 200 -13.18 0.28 -8.26
C ILE A 200 -14.45 1.01 -7.78
N PHE A 201 -14.49 2.34 -7.85
CA PHE A 201 -15.68 3.12 -7.43
C PHE A 201 -16.82 3.08 -8.46
N ARG A 202 -16.56 2.66 -9.71
CA ARG A 202 -17.59 2.44 -10.73
C ARG A 202 -18.09 1.01 -10.79
N TYR A 203 -17.23 0.06 -10.47
CA TYR A 203 -17.45 -1.36 -10.70
C TYR A 203 -17.34 -2.14 -9.40
N LEU A 204 -17.97 -1.60 -8.34
CA LEU A 204 -18.02 -2.26 -7.03
C LEU A 204 -18.68 -3.63 -7.15
N ASP A 205 -17.89 -4.68 -6.99
CA ASP A 205 -18.35 -6.05 -6.87
C ASP A 205 -18.01 -6.55 -5.45
N PRO A 206 -19.01 -6.95 -4.63
CA PRO A 206 -18.77 -7.49 -3.31
C PRO A 206 -17.93 -8.77 -3.29
N GLU A 207 -17.88 -9.49 -4.41
CA GLU A 207 -17.08 -10.71 -4.58
C GLU A 207 -15.66 -10.42 -5.09
N ASP A 208 -15.35 -9.16 -5.43
CA ASP A 208 -14.03 -8.75 -5.87
C ASP A 208 -12.96 -8.92 -4.77
N ILE A 209 -11.70 -8.97 -5.20
CA ILE A 209 -10.54 -8.98 -4.29
C ILE A 209 -10.45 -7.68 -3.48
N ASP A 210 -10.93 -6.57 -4.03
CA ASP A 210 -10.87 -5.25 -3.42
C ASP A 210 -11.95 -5.06 -2.36
N LYS A 211 -11.52 -4.86 -1.13
CA LYS A 211 -12.36 -4.68 0.06
C LYS A 211 -12.00 -3.40 0.81
N PRO A 212 -12.05 -2.22 0.14
CA PRO A 212 -11.72 -0.97 0.81
C PRO A 212 -12.62 -0.75 2.03
N SER A 213 -12.10 -0.08 3.03
CA SER A 213 -12.84 0.25 4.24
C SER A 213 -12.92 1.77 4.41
N PRO A 214 -14.01 2.31 4.99
CA PRO A 214 -14.10 3.75 5.26
C PRO A 214 -12.93 4.23 6.10
N LEU A 215 -12.33 5.36 5.71
CA LEU A 215 -11.17 5.94 6.40
C LEU A 215 -11.44 6.12 7.89
N PHE A 216 -12.60 6.66 8.25
CA PHE A 216 -12.98 6.86 9.65
C PHE A 216 -12.95 5.57 10.49
N ASN A 217 -13.34 4.43 9.89
CA ASN A 217 -13.26 3.15 10.57
C ASN A 217 -11.81 2.71 10.77
N GLN A 218 -10.96 2.88 9.74
CA GLN A 218 -9.54 2.51 9.81
C GLN A 218 -8.81 3.33 10.88
N LEU A 219 -9.05 4.65 10.96
CA LEU A 219 -8.47 5.49 12.01
C LEU A 219 -8.89 5.04 13.41
N LYS A 220 -10.17 4.71 13.61
CA LYS A 220 -10.65 4.13 14.88
C LYS A 220 -10.01 2.78 15.20
N TRP A 221 -9.83 1.91 14.22
CA TRP A 221 -9.19 0.61 14.44
C TRP A 221 -7.73 0.75 14.83
N LEU A 222 -7.03 1.76 14.30
CA LEU A 222 -5.67 2.10 14.74
C LEU A 222 -5.65 2.51 16.22
N GLU A 223 -6.52 3.44 16.65
CA GLU A 223 -6.64 3.83 18.05
C GLU A 223 -6.99 2.64 18.97
N GLN A 224 -7.93 1.79 18.54
CA GLN A 224 -8.31 0.58 19.27
C GLN A 224 -7.19 -0.45 19.38
N SER A 225 -6.25 -0.45 18.44
CA SER A 225 -5.07 -1.31 18.47
C SER A 225 -3.95 -0.78 19.39
N GLY A 226 -4.14 0.41 19.98
CA GLY A 226 -3.21 1.02 20.92
C GLY A 226 -2.35 2.14 20.32
N PHE A 227 -2.48 2.43 19.03
CA PHE A 227 -1.78 3.54 18.41
C PHE A 227 -2.28 4.89 18.93
N SER A 228 -1.38 5.86 18.93
CA SER A 228 -1.63 7.28 19.17
C SER A 228 -1.23 8.12 17.96
N ASN A 229 -1.49 9.42 18.02
CA ASN A 229 -1.15 10.36 16.94
C ASN A 229 -1.60 9.85 15.57
N VAL A 230 -2.84 9.35 15.52
CA VAL A 230 -3.49 8.90 14.28
C VAL A 230 -3.86 10.12 13.46
N ASP A 231 -3.33 10.24 12.25
CA ASP A 231 -3.51 11.44 11.41
C ASP A 231 -3.63 11.10 9.93
N VAL A 232 -4.22 12.02 9.17
CA VAL A 232 -4.40 11.93 7.71
C VAL A 232 -3.56 13.02 7.04
N HIS A 233 -2.68 12.64 6.14
CA HIS A 233 -1.70 13.53 5.55
C HIS A 233 -2.03 13.97 4.12
N TRP A 234 -2.86 13.18 3.43
CA TRP A 234 -3.24 13.48 2.05
C TRP A 234 -4.48 12.68 1.65
N MET A 235 -5.32 13.25 0.78
CA MET A 235 -6.47 12.58 0.16
C MET A 235 -6.71 13.09 -1.26
N LEU A 236 -6.95 12.20 -2.20
CA LEU A 236 -7.39 12.53 -3.57
C LEU A 236 -8.03 11.31 -4.23
N ALA A 237 -9.16 11.52 -4.94
CA ALA A 237 -9.81 10.54 -5.81
C ALA A 237 -9.98 9.15 -5.13
N GLY A 238 -10.52 9.14 -3.90
CA GLY A 238 -10.76 7.90 -3.15
C GLY A 238 -9.52 7.24 -2.56
N HIS A 239 -8.36 7.91 -2.58
CA HIS A 239 -7.13 7.45 -1.94
C HIS A 239 -6.77 8.34 -0.77
N ALA A 240 -6.12 7.77 0.25
CA ALA A 240 -5.66 8.53 1.42
C ALA A 240 -4.28 8.04 1.88
N ILE A 241 -3.48 8.95 2.45
CA ILE A 241 -2.30 8.62 3.24
C ILE A 241 -2.63 8.95 4.69
N PHE A 242 -2.50 7.97 5.57
CA PHE A 242 -2.69 8.12 7.00
C PHE A 242 -1.63 7.37 7.77
N SER A 243 -1.36 7.79 8.98
CA SER A 243 -0.36 7.18 9.83
C SER A 243 -0.80 7.11 11.30
N ALA A 244 -0.10 6.30 12.05
CA ALA A 244 -0.27 6.17 13.49
C ALA A 244 1.06 5.81 14.16
N ARG A 245 1.24 6.24 15.42
CA ARG A 245 2.47 5.99 16.18
C ARG A 245 2.25 5.11 17.38
N LYS A 246 3.23 4.29 17.67
CA LYS A 246 3.32 3.58 18.93
C LYS A 246 4.05 4.48 19.92
N SER A 247 3.28 5.19 20.78
CA SER A 247 3.90 6.00 21.83
C SER A 247 4.72 5.15 22.78
N GLU A 248 5.78 5.74 23.34
CA GLU A 248 6.44 5.15 24.51
C GLU A 248 5.38 4.93 25.60
N ILE A 249 5.43 3.75 26.22
CA ILE A 249 4.64 3.51 27.44
C ILE A 249 5.32 4.34 28.53
N PRO A 250 4.62 5.29 29.15
CA PRO A 250 5.22 6.12 30.21
C PRO A 250 5.67 5.29 31.40
#